data_e867c0650673142f2b706eb910757152
#
_entry.id   e867c0650673142f2b706eb910757152
#
_cell.length_a   1.000
_cell.length_b   1.000
_cell.length_c   1.000
_cell.angle_alpha   90.00
_cell.angle_beta   90.00
_cell.angle_gamma   90.00
#
_symmetry.space_group_name_H-M   'P 1'
#
loop_
_entity.id
_entity.type
_entity.pdbx_description
1 polymer ?
#
loop_
_entity_poly.entity_id
_entity_poly.type
_entity_poly.pdbx_seq_one_letter_code
_entity_poly.pdbx_strand_id
1 'polypeptide(L)'
;MSALTLFHGTLLINVLCLITSAETKLAALVKSQVYEPESAVPASIDCSLLPKMSLLIALYKEKDIAATLIANLGKIIYPPTHLQVIVVLEADDLQTAAAILETELPAWIEILRILAGTIKTKQRALNYALRICSREIVGVYDAEDAPEPDQLLKVAAQYATASQDKDCLQESLSFFNARTSYISRCFAIEYSAKFRVFLPGLAKLECIIPLGGTTLFLRRTIL
;
A
#
# COMPACT_ATOMS: atom_id res chain seq x y z
N MET A 1 19.96 40.69 -14.61
CA MET A 1 19.45 40.45 -13.27
C MET A 1 20.65 40.20 -12.34
N SER A 2 20.79 40.94 -11.23
CA SER A 2 21.95 40.79 -10.35
C SER A 2 21.83 39.46 -9.55
N ALA A 3 22.95 38.85 -9.17
CA ALA A 3 22.95 37.65 -8.35
C ALA A 3 22.17 37.84 -7.03
N LEU A 4 22.21 39.06 -6.49
CA LEU A 4 21.49 39.45 -5.27
C LEU A 4 19.95 39.41 -5.49
N THR A 5 19.45 39.88 -6.64
CA THR A 5 18.02 39.82 -6.97
C THR A 5 17.54 38.38 -7.10
N LEU A 6 18.35 37.52 -7.74
CA LEU A 6 18.05 36.11 -7.87
C LEU A 6 17.99 35.42 -6.49
N PHE A 7 18.98 35.72 -5.62
CA PHE A 7 19.02 35.17 -4.26
C PHE A 7 17.77 35.57 -3.44
N HIS A 8 17.40 36.85 -3.43
CA HIS A 8 16.20 37.29 -2.70
C HIS A 8 14.92 36.70 -3.31
N GLY A 9 14.84 36.55 -4.63
CA GLY A 9 13.69 35.90 -5.28
C GLY A 9 13.56 34.42 -4.87
N THR A 10 14.66 33.67 -4.88
CA THR A 10 14.63 32.26 -4.45
C THR A 10 14.33 32.12 -2.97
N LEU A 11 14.88 33.00 -2.12
CA LEU A 11 14.58 32.99 -0.69
C LEU A 11 13.09 33.25 -0.43
N LEU A 12 12.50 34.24 -1.07
CA LEU A 12 11.07 34.53 -0.95
C LEU A 12 10.21 33.35 -1.35
N ILE A 13 10.49 32.71 -2.50
CA ILE A 13 9.79 31.52 -2.95
C ILE A 13 9.88 30.39 -1.91
N ASN A 14 11.07 30.11 -1.37
CA ASN A 14 11.23 29.10 -0.34
C ASN A 14 10.42 29.40 0.92
N VAL A 15 10.42 30.66 1.39
CA VAL A 15 9.63 31.06 2.56
C VAL A 15 8.13 30.87 2.30
N LEU A 16 7.64 31.28 1.13
CA LEU A 16 6.23 31.06 0.76
C LEU A 16 5.88 29.56 0.72
N CYS A 17 6.74 28.73 0.12
CA CYS A 17 6.51 27.27 0.10
C CYS A 17 6.48 26.66 1.52
N LEU A 18 7.33 27.13 2.43
CA LEU A 18 7.32 26.68 3.82
C LEU A 18 6.06 27.09 4.56
N ILE A 19 5.61 28.33 4.38
CA ILE A 19 4.37 28.83 4.98
C ILE A 19 3.17 28.02 4.48
N THR A 20 3.01 27.87 3.16
CA THR A 20 1.88 27.12 2.59
C THR A 20 1.91 25.64 3.03
N SER A 21 3.10 25.02 3.13
CA SER A 21 3.24 23.67 3.65
C SER A 21 2.83 23.58 5.13
N ALA A 22 3.20 24.54 5.95
CA ALA A 22 2.83 24.58 7.36
C ALA A 22 1.32 24.80 7.56
N GLU A 23 0.73 25.71 6.80
CA GLU A 23 -0.72 25.97 6.83
C GLU A 23 -1.51 24.73 6.40
N THR A 24 -1.09 24.05 5.33
CA THR A 24 -1.73 22.81 4.86
C THR A 24 -1.67 21.71 5.92
N LYS A 25 -0.50 21.54 6.58
CA LYS A 25 -0.36 20.56 7.69
C LYS A 25 -1.24 20.90 8.88
N LEU A 26 -1.32 22.18 9.24
CA LEU A 26 -2.16 22.64 10.34
C LEU A 26 -3.64 22.44 10.02
N ALA A 27 -4.08 22.81 8.82
CA ALA A 27 -5.45 22.59 8.37
C ALA A 27 -5.81 21.10 8.36
N ALA A 28 -4.91 20.23 7.86
CA ALA A 28 -5.09 18.79 7.89
C ALA A 28 -5.19 18.25 9.32
N LEU A 29 -4.35 18.73 10.24
CA LEU A 29 -4.41 18.37 11.65
C LEU A 29 -5.76 18.73 12.26
N VAL A 30 -6.25 19.95 12.06
CA VAL A 30 -7.55 20.41 12.58
C VAL A 30 -8.69 19.54 12.03
N LYS A 31 -8.67 19.25 10.74
CA LYS A 31 -9.69 18.39 10.10
C LYS A 31 -9.62 16.94 10.55
N SER A 32 -8.43 16.41 10.81
CA SER A 32 -8.24 15.03 11.26
C SER A 32 -8.78 14.76 12.66
N GLN A 33 -8.97 15.78 13.50
CA GLN A 33 -9.51 15.65 14.85
C GLN A 33 -10.92 15.03 14.87
N VAL A 34 -11.64 15.08 13.74
CA VAL A 34 -12.89 14.35 13.55
C VAL A 34 -12.54 12.95 13.05
N TYR A 35 -11.97 12.13 13.94
CA TYR A 35 -11.65 10.73 13.63
C TYR A 35 -12.94 9.92 13.53
N GLU A 36 -13.18 9.35 12.38
CA GLU A 36 -14.15 8.27 12.23
C GLU A 36 -13.42 6.96 12.50
N PRO A 37 -13.90 6.15 13.45
CA PRO A 37 -13.26 4.88 13.72
C PRO A 37 -13.23 4.01 12.44
N GLU A 38 -12.12 3.30 12.26
CA GLU A 38 -11.96 2.30 11.22
C GLU A 38 -13.20 1.41 11.17
N SER A 39 -13.74 1.16 9.98
CA SER A 39 -14.96 0.37 9.82
C SER A 39 -14.80 -0.96 10.52
N ALA A 40 -15.57 -1.18 11.59
CA ALA A 40 -15.54 -2.45 12.29
C ALA A 40 -15.96 -3.56 11.33
N VAL A 41 -15.18 -4.64 11.31
CA VAL A 41 -15.56 -5.84 10.57
C VAL A 41 -16.90 -6.35 11.14
N PRO A 42 -17.95 -6.50 10.33
CA PRO A 42 -19.22 -7.03 10.82
C PRO A 42 -19.04 -8.40 11.48
N ALA A 43 -19.72 -8.63 12.59
CA ALA A 43 -19.62 -9.88 13.35
C ALA A 43 -20.03 -11.13 12.53
N SER A 44 -20.85 -10.94 11.48
CA SER A 44 -21.20 -11.97 10.52
C SER A 44 -21.05 -11.41 9.11
N ILE A 45 -20.12 -11.99 8.35
CA ILE A 45 -19.91 -11.64 6.95
C ILE A 45 -20.43 -12.78 6.09
N ASP A 46 -21.39 -12.49 5.20
CA ASP A 46 -21.75 -13.41 4.14
C ASP A 46 -20.59 -13.46 3.12
N CYS A 47 -19.85 -14.57 3.12
CA CYS A 47 -18.70 -14.75 2.24
C CYS A 47 -19.07 -14.61 0.75
N SER A 48 -20.33 -14.85 0.36
CA SER A 48 -20.77 -14.73 -1.02
C SER A 48 -20.86 -13.28 -1.51
N LEU A 49 -20.99 -12.33 -0.59
CA LEU A 49 -21.09 -10.89 -0.88
C LEU A 49 -19.73 -10.18 -0.84
N LEU A 50 -18.67 -10.89 -0.45
CA LEU A 50 -17.34 -10.31 -0.43
C LEU A 50 -16.83 -10.03 -1.84
N PRO A 51 -16.21 -8.87 -2.11
CA PRO A 51 -15.60 -8.58 -3.41
C PRO A 51 -14.44 -9.53 -3.70
N LYS A 52 -14.18 -9.79 -4.97
CA LYS A 52 -13.03 -10.58 -5.38
C LYS A 52 -11.81 -9.68 -5.48
N MET A 53 -10.69 -10.10 -4.89
CA MET A 53 -9.45 -9.31 -4.79
C MET A 53 -8.26 -10.01 -5.46
N SER A 54 -7.45 -9.24 -6.21
CA SER A 54 -6.11 -9.64 -6.65
C SER A 54 -5.07 -8.85 -5.86
N LEU A 55 -4.12 -9.55 -5.23
CA LEU A 55 -2.97 -8.91 -4.56
C LEU A 55 -1.74 -9.08 -5.43
N LEU A 56 -1.04 -7.98 -5.68
CA LEU A 56 0.17 -7.94 -6.49
C LEU A 56 1.38 -7.68 -5.62
N ILE A 57 2.39 -8.52 -5.75
CA ILE A 57 3.64 -8.44 -4.99
C ILE A 57 4.80 -8.63 -5.96
N ALA A 58 5.65 -7.64 -6.10
CA ALA A 58 6.85 -7.74 -6.93
C ALA A 58 8.06 -8.05 -6.06
N LEU A 59 8.80 -9.11 -6.40
CA LEU A 59 10.02 -9.52 -5.72
C LEU A 59 11.21 -9.45 -6.69
N TYR A 60 12.33 -8.93 -6.20
CA TYR A 60 13.60 -8.95 -6.92
C TYR A 60 14.78 -8.98 -5.96
N LYS A 61 15.52 -10.10 -5.94
CA LYS A 61 16.65 -10.35 -5.01
C LYS A 61 16.24 -10.38 -3.53
N GLU A 62 15.06 -10.93 -3.26
CA GLU A 62 14.41 -10.96 -1.95
C GLU A 62 14.34 -12.38 -1.36
N LYS A 63 15.37 -13.23 -1.61
CA LYS A 63 15.40 -14.63 -1.17
C LYS A 63 15.20 -14.78 0.34
N ASP A 64 15.77 -13.86 1.14
CA ASP A 64 15.76 -13.94 2.60
C ASP A 64 14.38 -13.59 3.20
N ILE A 65 13.54 -12.89 2.45
CA ILE A 65 12.19 -12.45 2.87
C ILE A 65 11.11 -13.39 2.31
N ALA A 66 11.39 -14.11 1.24
CA ALA A 66 10.41 -14.90 0.49
C ALA A 66 9.58 -15.85 1.39
N ALA A 67 10.21 -16.62 2.25
CA ALA A 67 9.52 -17.55 3.15
C ALA A 67 8.64 -16.79 4.17
N THR A 68 9.12 -15.67 4.71
CA THR A 68 8.38 -14.83 5.65
C THR A 68 7.15 -14.20 4.98
N LEU A 69 7.28 -13.72 3.75
CA LEU A 69 6.19 -13.21 2.95
C LEU A 69 5.08 -14.26 2.79
N ILE A 70 5.43 -15.47 2.30
CA ILE A 70 4.45 -16.55 2.10
C ILE A 70 3.76 -16.92 3.43
N ALA A 71 4.51 -17.01 4.53
CA ALA A 71 3.95 -17.26 5.85
C ALA A 71 3.00 -16.14 6.33
N ASN A 72 3.29 -14.88 6.04
CA ASN A 72 2.42 -13.76 6.38
C ASN A 72 1.15 -13.74 5.51
N LEU A 73 1.27 -13.99 4.23
CA LEU A 73 0.12 -14.12 3.33
C LEU A 73 -0.80 -15.28 3.76
N GLY A 74 -0.21 -16.40 4.21
CA GLY A 74 -0.96 -17.56 4.72
C GLY A 74 -1.82 -17.27 5.95
N LYS A 75 -1.58 -16.17 6.67
CA LYS A 75 -2.38 -15.74 7.83
C LYS A 75 -3.63 -14.94 7.44
N ILE A 76 -3.75 -14.52 6.18
CA ILE A 76 -4.86 -13.69 5.71
C ILE A 76 -6.18 -14.47 5.81
N ILE A 77 -7.15 -13.89 6.49
CA ILE A 77 -8.49 -14.41 6.63
C ILE A 77 -9.35 -13.84 5.51
N TYR A 78 -9.45 -14.58 4.40
CA TYR A 78 -10.31 -14.25 3.27
C TYR A 78 -10.68 -15.53 2.51
N PRO A 79 -11.89 -15.64 1.90
CA PRO A 79 -12.25 -16.83 1.16
C PRO A 79 -11.28 -17.10 0.00
N PRO A 80 -10.64 -18.29 -0.07
CA PRO A 80 -9.66 -18.59 -1.13
C PRO A 80 -10.21 -18.44 -2.54
N THR A 81 -11.50 -18.69 -2.74
CA THR A 81 -12.19 -18.52 -4.03
C THR A 81 -12.35 -17.06 -4.47
N HIS A 82 -12.22 -16.13 -3.53
CA HIS A 82 -12.32 -14.68 -3.78
C HIS A 82 -10.95 -13.99 -3.78
N LEU A 83 -9.87 -14.73 -3.48
CA LEU A 83 -8.51 -14.21 -3.42
C LEU A 83 -7.66 -14.76 -4.56
N GLN A 84 -6.92 -13.89 -5.23
CA GLN A 84 -5.86 -14.19 -6.17
C GLN A 84 -4.61 -13.43 -5.72
N VAL A 85 -3.53 -14.10 -5.42
CA VAL A 85 -2.25 -13.43 -5.11
C VAL A 85 -1.26 -13.74 -6.22
N ILE A 86 -0.70 -12.71 -6.82
CA ILE A 86 0.26 -12.81 -7.91
C ILE A 86 1.60 -12.29 -7.41
N VAL A 87 2.52 -13.22 -7.19
CA VAL A 87 3.91 -12.92 -6.86
C VAL A 87 4.71 -12.85 -8.15
N VAL A 88 5.26 -11.68 -8.46
CA VAL A 88 5.98 -11.41 -9.70
C VAL A 88 7.47 -11.51 -9.48
N LEU A 89 8.15 -12.33 -10.29
CA LEU A 89 9.59 -12.55 -10.27
C LEU A 89 10.22 -12.22 -11.62
N GLU A 90 11.38 -11.58 -11.60
CA GLU A 90 12.21 -11.48 -12.81
C GLU A 90 12.77 -12.88 -13.18
N ALA A 91 12.78 -13.23 -14.46
CA ALA A 91 13.16 -14.57 -14.91
C ALA A 91 14.61 -14.97 -14.57
N ASP A 92 15.49 -13.97 -14.38
CA ASP A 92 16.89 -14.17 -14.00
C ASP A 92 17.13 -14.22 -12.50
N ASP A 93 16.12 -13.99 -11.67
CA ASP A 93 16.22 -14.10 -10.21
C ASP A 93 15.93 -15.52 -9.73
N LEU A 94 16.89 -16.42 -10.01
CA LEU A 94 16.78 -17.83 -9.68
C LEU A 94 16.81 -18.09 -8.17
N GLN A 95 17.48 -17.22 -7.39
CA GLN A 95 17.63 -17.41 -5.94
C GLN A 95 16.31 -17.16 -5.22
N THR A 96 15.64 -16.06 -5.51
CA THR A 96 14.32 -15.75 -4.92
C THR A 96 13.28 -16.79 -5.39
N ALA A 97 13.34 -17.20 -6.67
CA ALA A 97 12.45 -18.24 -7.19
C ALA A 97 12.64 -19.58 -6.45
N ALA A 98 13.89 -20.00 -6.22
CA ALA A 98 14.18 -21.23 -5.47
C ALA A 98 13.67 -21.13 -4.03
N ALA A 99 13.90 -20.01 -3.33
CA ALA A 99 13.44 -19.81 -1.97
C ALA A 99 11.91 -19.88 -1.84
N ILE A 100 11.17 -19.39 -2.84
CA ILE A 100 9.71 -19.50 -2.84
C ILE A 100 9.27 -20.95 -3.08
N LEU A 101 9.91 -21.67 -3.99
CA LEU A 101 9.56 -23.07 -4.31
C LEU A 101 9.85 -24.04 -3.15
N GLU A 102 10.71 -23.66 -2.22
CA GLU A 102 10.96 -24.40 -0.97
C GLU A 102 9.83 -24.21 0.07
N THR A 103 8.91 -23.26 -0.15
CA THR A 103 7.78 -23.03 0.74
C THR A 103 6.53 -23.80 0.29
N GLU A 104 5.64 -24.13 1.23
CA GLU A 104 4.31 -24.63 0.89
C GLU A 104 3.43 -23.48 0.40
N LEU A 105 3.20 -23.43 -0.92
CA LEU A 105 2.39 -22.38 -1.53
C LEU A 105 0.89 -22.70 -1.42
N PRO A 106 0.07 -21.84 -0.82
CA PRO A 106 -1.37 -21.93 -0.92
C PRO A 106 -1.86 -21.89 -2.37
N ALA A 107 -2.94 -22.62 -2.69
CA ALA A 107 -3.46 -22.74 -4.06
C ALA A 107 -3.93 -21.41 -4.69
N TRP A 108 -4.14 -20.38 -3.89
CA TRP A 108 -4.53 -19.03 -4.33
C TRP A 108 -3.34 -18.09 -4.59
N ILE A 109 -2.09 -18.58 -4.43
CA ILE A 109 -0.87 -17.85 -4.78
C ILE A 109 -0.34 -18.36 -6.13
N GLU A 110 -0.23 -17.45 -7.07
CA GLU A 110 0.31 -17.67 -8.41
C GLU A 110 1.68 -17.01 -8.55
N ILE A 111 2.66 -17.73 -9.10
CA ILE A 111 3.99 -17.18 -9.38
C ILE A 111 4.05 -16.77 -10.85
N LEU A 112 4.16 -15.48 -11.11
CA LEU A 112 4.36 -14.94 -12.45
C LEU A 112 5.84 -14.63 -12.69
N ARG A 113 6.49 -15.39 -13.57
CA ARG A 113 7.86 -15.11 -14.01
C ARG A 113 7.81 -14.23 -15.27
N ILE A 114 8.33 -13.01 -15.16
CA ILE A 114 8.41 -12.07 -16.27
C ILE A 114 9.78 -12.08 -16.90
N LEU A 115 9.86 -11.81 -18.22
CA LEU A 115 11.14 -11.73 -18.92
C LEU A 115 12.05 -10.69 -18.29
N ALA A 116 13.30 -11.03 -18.09
CA ALA A 116 14.31 -10.13 -17.55
C ALA A 116 14.42 -8.88 -18.45
N GLY A 117 14.28 -7.71 -17.85
CA GLY A 117 14.42 -6.43 -18.54
C GLY A 117 15.73 -5.74 -18.19
N THR A 118 16.12 -4.76 -19.00
CA THR A 118 17.26 -3.87 -18.71
C THR A 118 16.98 -2.99 -17.48
N ILE A 119 15.73 -2.54 -17.32
CA ILE A 119 15.26 -1.76 -16.16
C ILE A 119 14.34 -2.65 -15.35
N LYS A 120 14.75 -2.99 -14.13
CA LYS A 120 14.00 -3.82 -13.21
C LYS A 120 13.44 -2.94 -12.11
N THR A 121 12.18 -2.55 -12.25
CA THR A 121 11.45 -1.73 -11.28
C THR A 121 10.20 -2.45 -10.81
N LYS A 122 9.78 -2.17 -9.59
CA LYS A 122 8.51 -2.67 -9.04
C LYS A 122 7.34 -2.35 -9.98
N GLN A 123 7.29 -1.13 -10.50
CA GLN A 123 6.21 -0.67 -11.41
C GLN A 123 6.15 -1.51 -12.68
N ARG A 124 7.29 -1.84 -13.27
CA ARG A 124 7.34 -2.71 -14.46
C ARG A 124 6.75 -4.09 -14.14
N ALA A 125 7.17 -4.69 -13.05
CA ALA A 125 6.68 -6.00 -12.61
C ALA A 125 5.16 -5.98 -12.36
N LEU A 126 4.67 -4.99 -11.62
CA LEU A 126 3.24 -4.83 -11.34
C LEU A 126 2.42 -4.63 -12.62
N ASN A 127 2.94 -3.89 -13.63
CA ASN A 127 2.25 -3.72 -14.91
C ASN A 127 2.10 -5.02 -15.71
N TYR A 128 3.04 -5.98 -15.55
CA TYR A 128 2.86 -7.32 -16.12
C TYR A 128 1.77 -8.10 -15.37
N ALA A 129 1.75 -8.03 -14.05
CA ALA A 129 0.74 -8.71 -13.24
C ALA A 129 -0.67 -8.17 -13.47
N LEU A 130 -0.84 -6.87 -13.69
CA LEU A 130 -2.13 -6.26 -14.01
C LEU A 130 -2.83 -6.91 -15.20
N ARG A 131 -2.07 -7.42 -16.18
CA ARG A 131 -2.64 -8.07 -17.37
C ARG A 131 -3.33 -9.38 -17.07
N ILE A 132 -2.95 -10.05 -15.97
CA ILE A 132 -3.53 -11.33 -15.55
C ILE A 132 -4.45 -11.20 -14.34
N CYS A 133 -4.55 -9.99 -13.76
CA CYS A 133 -5.51 -9.70 -12.72
C CYS A 133 -6.94 -9.87 -13.24
N SER A 134 -7.73 -10.69 -12.57
CA SER A 134 -9.11 -10.99 -12.98
C SER A 134 -10.16 -10.49 -12.00
N ARG A 135 -9.75 -9.95 -10.85
CA ARG A 135 -10.66 -9.60 -9.75
C ARG A 135 -11.06 -8.13 -9.76
N GLU A 136 -12.07 -7.77 -8.98
CA GLU A 136 -12.70 -6.44 -8.95
C GLU A 136 -11.82 -5.38 -8.28
N ILE A 137 -11.11 -5.79 -7.23
CA ILE A 137 -10.20 -4.93 -6.46
C ILE A 137 -8.78 -5.45 -6.63
N VAL A 138 -7.85 -4.54 -6.87
CA VAL A 138 -6.42 -4.84 -6.99
C VAL A 138 -5.71 -4.20 -5.81
N GLY A 139 -5.07 -5.03 -4.98
CA GLY A 139 -4.20 -4.62 -3.88
C GLY A 139 -2.73 -4.73 -4.26
N VAL A 140 -1.90 -3.84 -3.71
CA VAL A 140 -0.44 -3.87 -3.89
C VAL A 140 0.23 -4.00 -2.54
N TYR A 141 1.13 -4.99 -2.41
CA TYR A 141 1.98 -5.17 -1.24
C TYR A 141 3.46 -5.12 -1.60
N ASP A 142 4.28 -4.79 -0.60
CA ASP A 142 5.73 -4.97 -0.64
C ASP A 142 6.13 -6.35 -0.07
N ALA A 143 7.34 -6.76 -0.35
CA ALA A 143 7.87 -8.05 0.11
C ALA A 143 7.92 -8.18 1.65
N GLU A 144 8.19 -7.08 2.33
CA GLU A 144 8.29 -6.96 3.78
C GLU A 144 6.95 -6.73 4.49
N ASP A 145 5.85 -6.57 3.76
CA ASP A 145 4.56 -6.30 4.38
C ASP A 145 4.07 -7.50 5.19
N ALA A 146 3.55 -7.20 6.37
CA ALA A 146 2.89 -8.16 7.25
C ALA A 146 1.46 -7.68 7.50
N PRO A 147 0.52 -7.96 6.57
CA PRO A 147 -0.86 -7.52 6.72
C PRO A 147 -1.51 -8.14 7.96
N GLU A 148 -2.40 -7.38 8.60
CA GLU A 148 -3.25 -7.95 9.64
C GLU A 148 -4.13 -9.06 9.04
N PRO A 149 -4.38 -10.14 9.77
CA PRO A 149 -5.16 -11.27 9.24
C PRO A 149 -6.52 -10.86 8.66
N ASP A 150 -7.21 -9.90 9.25
CA ASP A 150 -8.53 -9.41 8.88
C ASP A 150 -8.50 -8.17 7.95
N GLN A 151 -7.33 -7.74 7.50
CA GLN A 151 -7.18 -6.52 6.70
C GLN A 151 -8.07 -6.52 5.44
N LEU A 152 -8.11 -7.63 4.70
CA LEU A 152 -8.94 -7.71 3.50
C LEU A 152 -10.44 -7.65 3.80
N LEU A 153 -10.87 -8.13 4.97
CA LEU A 153 -12.25 -7.98 5.43
C LEU A 153 -12.58 -6.52 5.74
N LYS A 154 -11.64 -5.78 6.35
CA LYS A 154 -11.77 -4.33 6.59
C LYS A 154 -11.85 -3.56 5.28
N VAL A 155 -10.99 -3.86 4.32
CA VAL A 155 -11.03 -3.28 2.97
C VAL A 155 -12.36 -3.56 2.28
N ALA A 156 -12.86 -4.79 2.35
CA ALA A 156 -14.15 -5.17 1.78
C ALA A 156 -15.30 -4.38 2.43
N ALA A 157 -15.29 -4.25 3.75
CA ALA A 157 -16.30 -3.48 4.49
C ALA A 157 -16.27 -1.99 4.11
N GLN A 158 -15.08 -1.42 3.94
CA GLN A 158 -14.92 -0.03 3.50
C GLN A 158 -15.49 0.17 2.08
N TYR A 159 -15.21 -0.75 1.14
CA TYR A 159 -15.78 -0.68 -0.21
C TYR A 159 -17.29 -0.89 -0.25
N ALA A 160 -17.84 -1.71 0.66
CA ALA A 160 -19.30 -1.94 0.75
C ALA A 160 -20.05 -0.71 1.27
N THR A 161 -19.43 0.08 2.16
CA THR A 161 -20.01 1.29 2.74
C THR A 161 -19.65 2.57 1.98
N ALA A 162 -18.61 2.50 1.14
CA ALA A 162 -18.15 3.63 0.36
C ALA A 162 -19.15 3.98 -0.77
N SER A 163 -19.27 5.28 -1.07
CA SER A 163 -19.91 5.73 -2.32
C SER A 163 -19.20 5.10 -3.53
N GLN A 164 -19.90 4.95 -4.64
CA GLN A 164 -19.31 4.39 -5.88
C GLN A 164 -18.15 5.21 -6.43
N ASP A 165 -17.99 6.44 -5.98
CA ASP A 165 -16.91 7.36 -6.36
C ASP A 165 -15.58 7.09 -5.65
N LYS A 166 -15.54 6.18 -4.67
CA LYS A 166 -14.28 5.79 -3.99
C LYS A 166 -13.59 4.66 -4.75
N ASP A 167 -12.65 5.04 -5.57
CA ASP A 167 -11.89 4.13 -6.43
C ASP A 167 -10.61 3.60 -5.81
N CYS A 168 -10.12 4.25 -4.74
CA CYS A 168 -8.86 3.94 -4.10
C CYS A 168 -8.98 3.98 -2.58
N LEU A 169 -8.43 2.97 -1.91
CA LEU A 169 -8.23 2.93 -0.47
C LEU A 169 -6.74 2.77 -0.17
N GLN A 170 -6.22 3.66 0.66
CA GLN A 170 -4.87 3.56 1.22
C GLN A 170 -4.99 3.18 2.67
N GLU A 171 -4.50 1.99 3.02
CA GLU A 171 -4.48 1.54 4.40
C GLU A 171 -3.38 2.24 5.22
N SER A 172 -3.58 2.26 6.54
CA SER A 172 -2.62 2.87 7.46
C SER A 172 -1.42 1.96 7.67
N LEU A 173 -0.23 2.44 7.31
CA LEU A 173 1.01 1.72 7.54
C LEU A 173 1.56 1.99 8.94
N SER A 174 2.05 0.94 9.60
CA SER A 174 2.75 1.03 10.89
C SER A 174 3.99 0.14 10.90
N PHE A 175 4.95 0.48 11.78
CA PHE A 175 6.18 -0.31 11.95
C PHE A 175 6.02 -1.33 13.09
N PHE A 176 6.13 -2.62 12.79
CA PHE A 176 6.10 -3.68 13.80
C PHE A 176 7.31 -3.62 14.75
N ASN A 177 8.45 -3.05 14.29
CA ASN A 177 9.69 -2.96 15.04
C ASN A 177 9.93 -1.58 15.68
N ALA A 178 8.89 -0.79 15.92
CA ALA A 178 8.97 0.59 16.44
C ALA A 178 9.79 0.76 17.74
N ARG A 179 9.98 -0.31 18.52
CA ARG A 179 10.67 -0.27 19.81
C ARG A 179 12.12 -0.73 19.76
N THR A 180 12.64 -1.17 18.60
CA THR A 180 13.99 -1.76 18.49
C THR A 180 15.12 -0.73 18.52
N SER A 181 14.88 0.47 18.01
CA SER A 181 15.90 1.53 17.99
C SER A 181 15.26 2.93 18.08
N TYR A 182 16.11 3.96 18.30
CA TYR A 182 15.65 5.35 18.24
C TYR A 182 15.13 5.71 16.85
N ILE A 183 15.82 5.30 15.80
CA ILE A 183 15.44 5.55 14.41
C ILE A 183 14.10 4.89 14.08
N SER A 184 13.89 3.63 14.50
CA SER A 184 12.60 2.92 14.30
C SER A 184 11.44 3.66 14.98
N ARG A 185 11.68 4.26 16.16
CA ARG A 185 10.66 5.10 16.84
C ARG A 185 10.33 6.36 16.05
N CYS A 186 11.35 7.05 15.52
CA CYS A 186 11.14 8.24 14.70
C CYS A 186 10.29 7.91 13.46
N PHE A 187 10.60 6.83 12.75
CA PHE A 187 9.80 6.36 11.62
C PHE A 187 8.37 5.98 12.02
N ALA A 188 8.19 5.29 13.14
CA ALA A 188 6.85 4.94 13.61
C ALA A 188 5.99 6.17 13.93
N ILE A 189 6.59 7.22 14.52
CA ILE A 189 5.91 8.50 14.78
C ILE A 189 5.58 9.20 13.46
N GLU A 190 6.53 9.28 12.53
CA GLU A 190 6.33 9.92 11.22
C GLU A 190 5.20 9.24 10.44
N TYR A 191 5.20 7.90 10.37
CA TYR A 191 4.16 7.13 9.68
C TYR A 191 2.80 7.27 10.36
N SER A 192 2.76 7.24 11.71
CA SER A 192 1.51 7.53 12.44
C SER A 192 0.98 8.92 12.13
N ALA A 193 1.84 9.94 12.14
CA ALA A 193 1.42 11.31 11.80
C ALA A 193 0.94 11.41 10.35
N LYS A 194 1.62 10.74 9.42
CA LYS A 194 1.25 10.72 8.00
C LYS A 194 -0.10 10.03 7.79
N PHE A 195 -0.22 8.76 8.20
CA PHE A 195 -1.37 7.92 7.85
C PHE A 195 -2.61 8.15 8.72
N ARG A 196 -2.44 8.55 9.98
CA ARG A 196 -3.57 8.76 10.91
C ARG A 196 -4.01 10.21 11.07
N VAL A 197 -3.17 11.16 10.65
CA VAL A 197 -3.46 12.59 10.82
C VAL A 197 -3.45 13.31 9.48
N PHE A 198 -2.32 13.29 8.79
CA PHE A 198 -2.12 14.14 7.62
C PHE A 198 -2.95 13.69 6.42
N LEU A 199 -2.88 12.42 6.00
CA LEU A 199 -3.64 11.94 4.86
C LEU A 199 -5.16 11.99 5.08
N PRO A 200 -5.72 11.55 6.23
CA PRO A 200 -7.14 11.73 6.52
C PRO A 200 -7.58 13.20 6.54
N GLY A 201 -6.71 14.08 7.06
CA GLY A 201 -6.97 15.51 7.04
C GLY A 201 -7.03 16.09 5.62
N LEU A 202 -6.10 15.70 4.74
CA LEU A 202 -6.13 16.08 3.33
C LEU A 202 -7.38 15.57 2.62
N ALA A 203 -7.78 14.32 2.90
CA ALA A 203 -9.00 13.74 2.34
C ALA A 203 -10.23 14.57 2.72
N LYS A 204 -10.35 14.99 3.98
CA LYS A 204 -11.45 15.84 4.46
C LYS A 204 -11.40 17.28 3.95
N LEU A 205 -10.24 17.72 3.45
CA LEU A 205 -10.06 19.01 2.77
C LEU A 205 -10.29 18.90 1.26
N GLU A 206 -10.64 17.69 0.76
CA GLU A 206 -10.79 17.40 -0.68
C GLU A 206 -9.53 17.74 -1.50
N CYS A 207 -8.37 17.64 -0.85
CA CYS A 207 -7.08 17.83 -1.48
C CYS A 207 -6.59 16.56 -2.16
N ILE A 208 -5.63 16.71 -3.09
CA ILE A 208 -4.91 15.58 -3.68
C ILE A 208 -4.15 14.84 -2.58
N ILE A 209 -4.38 13.53 -2.49
CA ILE A 209 -3.74 12.66 -1.51
C ILE A 209 -2.55 11.97 -2.17
N PRO A 210 -1.32 12.13 -1.64
CA PRO A 210 -0.19 11.35 -2.09
C PRO A 210 -0.33 9.90 -1.63
N LEU A 211 -0.49 8.98 -2.58
CA LEU A 211 -0.61 7.56 -2.31
C LEU A 211 0.73 6.93 -1.95
N GLY A 212 0.71 5.92 -1.09
CA GLY A 212 1.86 5.08 -0.78
C GLY A 212 2.17 4.09 -1.91
N GLY A 213 3.36 3.47 -1.85
CA GLY A 213 3.76 2.43 -2.81
C GLY A 213 3.26 1.04 -2.46
N THR A 214 2.68 0.86 -1.29
CA THR A 214 2.20 -0.43 -0.76
C THR A 214 0.91 -0.27 0.02
N THR A 215 0.22 -1.37 0.30
CA THR A 215 -1.04 -1.46 1.04
C THR A 215 -2.10 -0.52 0.45
N LEU A 216 -2.14 -0.50 -0.88
CA LEU A 216 -3.01 0.32 -1.69
C LEU A 216 -4.00 -0.59 -2.41
N PHE A 217 -5.30 -0.28 -2.32
CA PHE A 217 -6.36 -1.04 -2.96
C PHE A 217 -7.11 -0.17 -3.95
N LEU A 218 -7.26 -0.63 -5.18
CA LEU A 218 -7.83 0.11 -6.30
C LEU A 218 -8.95 -0.68 -6.94
N ARG A 219 -10.04 -0.03 -7.35
CA ARG A 219 -11.00 -0.67 -8.25
C ARG A 219 -10.31 -0.93 -9.58
N ARG A 220 -10.44 -2.14 -10.10
CA ARG A 220 -9.82 -2.51 -11.38
C ARG A 220 -10.29 -1.65 -12.55
N THR A 221 -11.46 -1.06 -12.46
CA THR A 221 -12.05 -0.22 -13.51
C THR A 221 -11.26 1.06 -13.80
N ILE A 222 -10.38 1.48 -12.90
CA ILE A 222 -9.56 2.70 -13.05
C ILE A 222 -8.10 2.39 -13.47
N LEU A 223 -7.73 1.12 -13.58
CA LEU A 223 -6.40 0.64 -13.96
C LEU A 223 -6.36 0.23 -15.44
#